data_8c1bec0b33553249e6e513389e195bc2
#
_entry.id   8c1bec0b33553249e6e513389e195bc2
#
_cell.length_a   1.000
_cell.length_b   1.000
_cell.length_c   1.000
_cell.angle_alpha   90.00
_cell.angle_beta   90.00
_cell.angle_gamma   90.00
#
_symmetry.space_group_name_H-M   'P 1'
#
loop_
_entity.id
_entity.type
_entity.pdbx_description
1 polymer ?
#
loop_
_entity_poly.entity_id
_entity_poly.type
_entity_poly.pdbx_seq_one_letter_code
_entity_poly.pdbx_strand_id
1 'polypeptide(L)'
;VARREEIVSLRDGMSTTLRSASLPNRVCDAADLINWCSLFLNPVRITSTHAPDLHYDDGREIRDQIVDHDTIQDARANGLHLWKEGGDAGLDVRFFSIKSFPERFGLWQMGSLIGDLMQPALQYNAPFLLTMGVHVLDPNATRTTVTANHVRATQNAGSKMAVVMPDVGKKARDWTAAADVIDAGGAIVSLYHQLALFTQPDRAVQAQETAKAIWRARGFELNADVYMHRQALIASLPMTMSPRFHGDLRKMRRVTRKTMGNAIHLAPLIAEWRGTRTPTMLFGGRRGQLMTLDVYDNDLGNYNFAIIGAPGSGKSVLMNEMAWSYRSIGARVWMLDLGRSFEKLCKKAGGTYIEFRSDSKINLNPFSVVTDECVAADGTVEGGINEDIDMLKPALAKMCSMGRTLEEVQLKALGAMALKLYKEYGRDLTITGLRDAFKTGSMPELGLNGDQRVKDLAVMLNPYTRDGEYARFFEGRNNIDFSNDFMVIENEELKRKPELHAVVNILLMYQITGQMYLSRDRKKVLFIDELKQQLGDIGSDDPVKAAVVEEAARRARKYGGALGTATQSADDFYGSAQMEAAFNCSDWVFLL
;
A
#
# COMPACT_ATOMS: atom_id res chain seq x y z
N VAL A 1 20.45 37.02 -23.94
CA VAL A 1 21.25 36.16 -23.02
C VAL A 1 20.59 36.09 -21.67
N ALA A 2 20.33 37.20 -20.96
CA ALA A 2 19.70 37.20 -19.63
C ALA A 2 18.37 36.42 -19.57
N ARG A 3 17.51 36.59 -20.57
CA ARG A 3 16.21 35.90 -20.64
C ARG A 3 16.35 34.38 -20.84
N ARG A 4 17.42 33.92 -21.48
CA ARG A 4 17.70 32.49 -21.66
C ARG A 4 18.15 31.86 -20.33
N GLU A 5 18.98 32.54 -19.56
CA GLU A 5 19.45 32.09 -18.24
C GLU A 5 18.29 32.00 -17.25
N GLU A 6 17.37 32.95 -17.27
CA GLU A 6 16.16 32.94 -16.46
C GLU A 6 15.26 31.72 -16.79
N ILE A 7 15.05 31.42 -18.07
CA ILE A 7 14.25 30.26 -18.50
C ILE A 7 14.94 28.95 -18.09
N VAL A 8 16.26 28.86 -18.25
CA VAL A 8 17.04 27.68 -17.83
C VAL A 8 16.94 27.48 -16.32
N SER A 9 17.07 28.55 -15.53
CA SER A 9 16.95 28.50 -14.08
C SER A 9 15.56 28.04 -13.63
N LEU A 10 14.50 28.55 -14.25
CA LEU A 10 13.11 28.10 -13.99
C LEU A 10 12.91 26.63 -14.33
N ARG A 11 13.40 26.18 -15.47
CA ARG A 11 13.35 24.77 -15.89
C ARG A 11 14.03 23.85 -14.88
N ASP A 12 15.26 24.22 -14.47
CA ASP A 12 16.05 23.41 -13.54
C ASP A 12 15.43 23.40 -12.14
N GLY A 13 14.86 24.54 -11.71
CA GLY A 13 14.09 24.63 -10.47
C GLY A 13 12.85 23.73 -10.49
N MET A 14 12.07 23.71 -11.58
CA MET A 14 10.93 22.82 -11.75
C MET A 14 11.35 21.35 -11.75
N SER A 15 12.43 21.00 -12.48
CA SER A 15 12.94 19.62 -12.50
C SER A 15 13.36 19.15 -11.11
N THR A 16 14.04 20.01 -10.35
CA THR A 16 14.45 19.72 -8.97
C THR A 16 13.22 19.53 -8.05
N THR A 17 12.23 20.41 -8.16
CA THR A 17 10.98 20.31 -7.39
C THR A 17 10.24 18.99 -7.66
N LEU A 18 10.13 18.59 -8.92
CA LEU A 18 9.50 17.32 -9.29
C LEU A 18 10.28 16.12 -8.74
N ARG A 19 11.62 16.14 -8.81
CA ARG A 19 12.47 15.08 -8.23
C ARG A 19 12.32 14.99 -6.72
N SER A 20 12.27 16.13 -6.03
CA SER A 20 12.05 16.18 -4.58
C SER A 20 10.67 15.62 -4.18
N ALA A 21 9.69 15.72 -5.06
CA ALA A 21 8.38 15.10 -4.90
C ALA A 21 8.33 13.63 -5.37
N SER A 22 9.48 12.98 -5.57
CA SER A 22 9.59 11.61 -6.09
C SER A 22 8.93 11.39 -7.47
N LEU A 23 8.85 12.46 -8.29
CA LEU A 23 8.37 12.41 -9.66
C LEU A 23 9.56 12.43 -10.63
N PRO A 24 10.00 11.26 -11.15
CA PRO A 24 11.08 11.20 -12.12
C PRO A 24 10.74 12.02 -13.37
N ASN A 25 11.69 12.83 -13.82
CA ASN A 25 11.48 13.68 -14.99
C ASN A 25 12.76 13.86 -15.80
N ARG A 26 12.61 14.16 -17.08
CA ARG A 26 13.68 14.59 -17.96
C ARG A 26 13.28 15.86 -18.72
N VAL A 27 14.25 16.62 -19.12
CA VAL A 27 14.07 17.76 -20.00
C VAL A 27 13.88 17.24 -21.44
N CYS A 28 12.83 17.69 -22.11
CA CYS A 28 12.58 17.38 -23.51
C CYS A 28 13.38 18.33 -24.42
N ASP A 29 13.84 17.82 -25.55
CA ASP A 29 14.54 18.58 -26.59
C ASP A 29 13.65 18.86 -27.81
N ALA A 30 14.24 19.39 -28.89
CA ALA A 30 13.52 19.70 -30.13
C ALA A 30 12.97 18.43 -30.81
N ALA A 31 13.70 17.31 -30.76
CA ALA A 31 13.26 16.06 -31.35
C ALA A 31 12.03 15.51 -30.60
N ASP A 32 12.02 15.58 -29.26
CA ASP A 32 10.85 15.23 -28.45
C ASP A 32 9.62 16.06 -28.85
N LEU A 33 9.77 17.38 -29.01
CA LEU A 33 8.68 18.28 -29.41
C LEU A 33 8.13 17.93 -30.80
N ILE A 34 9.02 17.68 -31.75
CA ILE A 34 8.65 17.30 -33.13
C ILE A 34 7.89 15.97 -33.08
N ASN A 35 8.41 14.97 -32.39
CA ASN A 35 7.78 13.65 -32.29
C ASN A 35 6.39 13.74 -31.64
N TRP A 36 6.26 14.49 -30.54
CA TRP A 36 4.97 14.70 -29.88
C TRP A 36 3.94 15.39 -30.78
N CYS A 37 4.31 16.52 -31.39
CA CYS A 37 3.38 17.27 -32.21
C CYS A 37 3.02 16.50 -33.48
N SER A 38 4.00 15.88 -34.13
CA SER A 38 3.76 15.14 -35.39
C SER A 38 2.85 13.94 -35.20
N LEU A 39 2.88 13.32 -34.01
CA LEU A 39 2.02 12.18 -33.66
C LEU A 39 0.52 12.54 -33.78
N PHE A 40 0.13 13.76 -33.43
CA PHE A 40 -1.28 14.20 -33.42
C PHE A 40 -1.69 14.99 -34.64
N LEU A 41 -0.74 15.38 -35.48
CA LEU A 41 -1.02 16.22 -36.67
C LEU A 41 -0.98 15.42 -37.96
N ASN A 42 -0.42 14.21 -37.97
CA ASN A 42 -0.32 13.38 -39.17
C ASN A 42 -1.16 12.10 -39.03
N PRO A 43 -2.19 11.90 -39.87
CA PRO A 43 -3.14 10.78 -39.70
C PRO A 43 -2.46 9.41 -39.79
N VAL A 44 -1.43 9.25 -40.58
CA VAL A 44 -0.68 8.00 -40.74
C VAL A 44 0.05 7.65 -39.43
N ARG A 45 0.57 8.63 -38.70
CA ARG A 45 1.27 8.41 -37.43
C ARG A 45 0.32 8.05 -36.28
N ILE A 46 -0.86 8.67 -36.25
CA ILE A 46 -1.89 8.40 -35.22
C ILE A 46 -2.37 6.95 -35.30
N THR A 47 -2.50 6.38 -36.48
CA THR A 47 -3.00 5.02 -36.69
C THR A 47 -1.90 3.95 -36.61
N SER A 48 -0.65 4.36 -36.64
CA SER A 48 0.49 3.43 -36.57
C SER A 48 0.74 2.97 -35.14
N THR A 49 0.86 1.67 -34.93
CA THR A 49 1.28 1.07 -33.64
C THR A 49 2.77 1.34 -33.35
N HIS A 50 3.57 1.61 -34.38
CA HIS A 50 5.02 1.84 -34.28
C HIS A 50 5.43 2.95 -35.25
N ALA A 51 5.03 4.20 -34.95
CA ALA A 51 5.53 5.33 -35.70
C ALA A 51 7.03 5.54 -35.39
N PRO A 52 7.94 5.53 -36.37
CA PRO A 52 9.37 5.74 -36.12
C PRO A 52 9.59 7.15 -35.57
N ASP A 53 10.57 7.29 -34.70
CA ASP A 53 10.98 8.60 -34.19
C ASP A 53 11.56 9.46 -35.32
N LEU A 54 11.15 10.72 -35.35
CA LEU A 54 11.68 11.72 -36.24
C LEU A 54 12.95 12.31 -35.67
N HIS A 55 13.98 12.44 -36.49
CA HIS A 55 15.22 13.11 -36.13
C HIS A 55 15.05 14.63 -36.34
N TYR A 56 15.58 15.40 -35.41
CA TYR A 56 15.64 16.84 -35.56
C TYR A 56 16.72 17.25 -36.56
N ASP A 57 16.31 18.02 -37.58
CA ASP A 57 17.20 18.65 -38.56
C ASP A 57 17.33 20.15 -38.21
N ASP A 58 18.52 20.58 -37.78
CA ASP A 58 18.81 21.96 -37.37
C ASP A 58 18.87 22.95 -38.52
N GLY A 59 18.95 22.47 -39.77
CA GLY A 59 18.85 23.25 -40.99
C GLY A 59 17.44 23.64 -41.40
N ARG A 60 16.41 23.10 -40.73
CA ARG A 60 14.99 23.34 -41.02
C ARG A 60 14.25 23.93 -39.82
N GLU A 61 13.23 24.74 -40.10
CA GLU A 61 12.36 25.23 -39.02
C GLU A 61 11.57 24.07 -38.37
N ILE A 62 11.38 24.11 -37.08
CA ILE A 62 10.66 23.07 -36.31
C ILE A 62 9.25 22.87 -36.89
N ARG A 63 8.56 23.95 -37.27
CA ARG A 63 7.21 23.88 -37.87
C ARG A 63 7.16 23.05 -39.15
N ASP A 64 8.23 23.05 -39.94
CA ASP A 64 8.31 22.32 -41.21
C ASP A 64 8.68 20.85 -41.04
N GLN A 65 8.94 20.43 -39.80
CA GLN A 65 9.27 19.04 -39.42
C GLN A 65 8.13 18.36 -38.65
N ILE A 66 7.08 19.09 -38.27
CA ILE A 66 5.97 18.59 -37.45
C ILE A 66 4.85 17.99 -38.31
N VAL A 67 4.54 18.60 -39.47
CA VAL A 67 3.45 18.18 -40.34
C VAL A 67 4.00 17.78 -41.69
N ASP A 68 3.58 16.61 -42.18
CA ASP A 68 3.90 16.16 -43.54
C ASP A 68 3.27 17.11 -44.54
N HIS A 69 3.99 17.48 -45.63
CA HIS A 69 3.56 18.47 -46.63
C HIS A 69 2.26 18.10 -47.36
N ASP A 70 1.95 16.80 -47.44
CA ASP A 70 0.76 16.26 -48.09
C ASP A 70 -0.41 16.01 -47.12
N THR A 71 -0.28 16.45 -45.85
CA THR A 71 -1.36 16.40 -44.86
C THR A 71 -2.33 17.54 -45.08
N ILE A 72 -3.58 17.20 -45.34
CA ILE A 72 -4.67 18.15 -45.55
C ILE A 72 -5.59 18.16 -44.33
N GLN A 73 -6.00 19.36 -43.93
CA GLN A 73 -6.91 19.58 -42.80
C GLN A 73 -8.16 20.34 -43.27
N ASP A 74 -9.32 19.74 -43.06
CA ASP A 74 -10.62 20.36 -43.30
C ASP A 74 -11.40 20.57 -42.00
N ALA A 75 -11.84 21.80 -41.75
CA ALA A 75 -12.63 22.14 -40.57
C ALA A 75 -14.12 22.00 -40.87
N ARG A 76 -14.75 20.99 -40.28
CA ARG A 76 -16.18 20.70 -40.39
C ARG A 76 -16.94 21.21 -39.15
N ALA A 77 -18.25 21.26 -39.23
CA ALA A 77 -19.07 21.72 -38.11
C ALA A 77 -18.80 20.91 -36.83
N ASN A 78 -18.62 19.59 -36.96
CA ASN A 78 -18.55 18.67 -35.84
C ASN A 78 -17.13 18.12 -35.55
N GLY A 79 -16.08 18.59 -36.24
CA GLY A 79 -14.72 18.09 -36.05
C GLY A 79 -13.74 18.64 -37.11
N LEU A 80 -12.51 18.16 -37.03
CA LEU A 80 -11.53 18.30 -38.08
C LEU A 80 -11.43 16.99 -38.84
N HIS A 81 -11.32 17.07 -40.16
CA HIS A 81 -10.98 15.93 -40.98
C HIS A 81 -9.52 16.07 -41.43
N LEU A 82 -8.71 15.05 -41.10
CA LEU A 82 -7.30 14.99 -41.46
C LEU A 82 -7.08 13.85 -42.44
N TRP A 83 -6.49 14.12 -43.58
CA TRP A 83 -6.13 13.08 -44.55
C TRP A 83 -4.84 13.43 -45.28
N LYS A 84 -4.27 12.45 -45.93
CA LYS A 84 -3.10 12.59 -46.77
C LYS A 84 -3.54 12.62 -48.23
N GLU A 85 -3.00 13.52 -49.03
CA GLU A 85 -3.30 13.61 -50.48
C GLU A 85 -2.93 12.28 -51.15
N GLY A 86 -3.90 11.70 -51.89
CA GLY A 86 -3.73 10.38 -52.52
C GLY A 86 -3.77 9.18 -51.56
N GLY A 87 -4.06 9.37 -50.27
CA GLY A 87 -4.19 8.34 -49.24
C GLY A 87 -5.63 7.87 -49.01
N ASP A 88 -5.78 7.05 -47.96
CA ASP A 88 -7.08 6.52 -47.50
C ASP A 88 -8.02 7.60 -46.97
N ALA A 89 -9.24 7.18 -46.55
CA ALA A 89 -10.35 8.04 -46.13
C ALA A 89 -10.05 9.05 -44.98
N GLY A 90 -8.86 9.04 -44.40
CA GLY A 90 -8.43 9.96 -43.36
C GLY A 90 -9.08 9.71 -42.00
N LEU A 91 -8.88 10.65 -41.08
CA LEU A 91 -9.39 10.59 -39.70
C LEU A 91 -10.26 11.81 -39.40
N ASP A 92 -11.36 11.57 -38.70
CA ASP A 92 -12.13 12.61 -38.04
C ASP A 92 -11.59 12.84 -36.63
N VAL A 93 -11.28 14.08 -36.26
CA VAL A 93 -10.90 14.47 -34.91
C VAL A 93 -12.07 15.17 -34.24
N ARG A 94 -12.58 14.58 -33.17
CA ARG A 94 -13.69 15.10 -32.38
C ARG A 94 -13.18 15.65 -31.06
N PHE A 95 -13.61 16.85 -30.68
CA PHE A 95 -13.17 17.53 -29.49
C PHE A 95 -14.32 17.66 -28.47
N PHE A 96 -13.97 17.48 -27.21
CA PHE A 96 -14.91 17.56 -26.08
C PHE A 96 -14.34 18.43 -24.99
N SER A 97 -15.19 19.24 -24.40
CA SER A 97 -14.92 20.01 -23.19
C SER A 97 -15.77 19.49 -22.04
N ILE A 98 -15.32 19.70 -20.81
CA ILE A 98 -16.11 19.35 -19.64
C ILE A 98 -17.20 20.40 -19.44
N LYS A 99 -18.46 20.00 -19.49
CA LYS A 99 -19.63 20.82 -19.20
C LYS A 99 -19.90 20.89 -17.69
N SER A 100 -19.87 19.75 -17.01
CA SER A 100 -20.03 19.68 -15.57
C SER A 100 -19.05 18.69 -14.94
N PHE A 101 -18.64 19.00 -13.72
CA PHE A 101 -17.75 18.19 -12.92
C PHE A 101 -18.55 17.46 -11.83
N PRO A 102 -18.15 16.25 -11.41
CA PRO A 102 -18.74 15.56 -10.27
C PRO A 102 -18.49 16.33 -8.98
N GLU A 103 -19.30 16.09 -7.95
CA GLU A 103 -19.11 16.70 -6.64
C GLU A 103 -17.82 16.25 -5.93
N ARG A 104 -17.42 15.01 -6.18
CA ARG A 104 -16.18 14.42 -5.64
C ARG A 104 -15.46 13.66 -6.75
N PHE A 105 -14.18 13.95 -6.89
CA PHE A 105 -13.30 13.24 -7.81
C PHE A 105 -11.86 13.30 -7.27
N GLY A 106 -11.20 12.16 -7.22
CA GLY A 106 -9.81 12.05 -6.78
C GLY A 106 -8.89 11.59 -7.91
N LEU A 107 -7.60 11.94 -7.82
CA LEU A 107 -6.59 11.58 -8.81
C LEU A 107 -6.53 10.07 -9.09
N TRP A 108 -6.76 9.24 -8.08
CA TRP A 108 -6.82 7.77 -8.22
C TRP A 108 -7.94 7.29 -9.15
N GLN A 109 -8.97 8.10 -9.39
CA GLN A 109 -10.06 7.78 -10.32
C GLN A 109 -9.73 8.16 -11.77
N MET A 110 -8.65 8.93 -12.01
CA MET A 110 -8.23 9.37 -13.35
C MET A 110 -8.05 8.18 -14.29
N GLY A 111 -7.52 7.06 -13.78
CA GLY A 111 -7.36 5.84 -14.56
C GLY A 111 -8.64 5.34 -15.23
N SER A 112 -9.80 5.57 -14.62
CA SER A 112 -11.08 5.14 -15.20
C SER A 112 -11.59 6.06 -16.32
N LEU A 113 -11.06 7.28 -16.44
CA LEU A 113 -11.37 8.18 -17.56
C LEU A 113 -10.61 7.84 -18.85
N ILE A 114 -9.59 6.98 -18.76
CA ILE A 114 -8.88 6.46 -19.95
C ILE A 114 -9.43 5.13 -20.46
N GLY A 115 -10.46 4.62 -19.81
CA GLY A 115 -11.14 3.37 -20.16
C GLY A 115 -10.99 2.30 -19.07
N ASP A 116 -12.02 1.49 -18.93
CA ASP A 116 -12.03 0.37 -17.98
C ASP A 116 -11.58 -0.92 -18.67
N LEU A 117 -10.48 -1.51 -18.21
CA LEU A 117 -9.93 -2.73 -18.82
C LEU A 117 -10.85 -3.95 -18.68
N MET A 118 -11.69 -3.97 -17.66
CA MET A 118 -12.57 -5.09 -17.34
C MET A 118 -13.99 -4.95 -17.92
N GLN A 119 -14.33 -3.74 -18.41
CA GLN A 119 -15.65 -3.44 -18.98
C GLN A 119 -15.53 -2.96 -20.44
N PRO A 120 -15.70 -3.83 -21.44
CA PRO A 120 -15.54 -3.48 -22.85
C PRO A 120 -16.40 -2.30 -23.30
N ALA A 121 -17.57 -2.12 -22.71
CA ALA A 121 -18.48 -1.00 -23.01
C ALA A 121 -17.92 0.36 -22.54
N LEU A 122 -16.95 0.39 -21.65
CA LEU A 122 -16.27 1.58 -21.12
C LEU A 122 -14.82 1.68 -21.61
N GLN A 123 -14.49 1.14 -22.78
CA GLN A 123 -13.19 1.26 -23.43
C GLN A 123 -13.29 2.18 -24.65
N TYR A 124 -12.27 2.99 -24.87
CA TYR A 124 -12.16 3.74 -26.11
C TYR A 124 -11.86 2.78 -27.27
N ASN A 125 -12.59 2.96 -28.35
CA ASN A 125 -12.42 2.21 -29.59
C ASN A 125 -11.62 3.01 -30.66
N ALA A 126 -10.99 4.10 -30.24
CA ALA A 126 -10.21 4.99 -31.07
C ALA A 126 -9.08 5.63 -30.25
N PRO A 127 -7.94 6.01 -30.88
CA PRO A 127 -6.92 6.81 -30.22
C PRO A 127 -7.51 8.10 -29.66
N PHE A 128 -7.01 8.54 -28.52
CA PHE A 128 -7.47 9.77 -27.88
C PHE A 128 -6.32 10.55 -27.25
N LEU A 129 -6.53 11.84 -27.07
CA LEU A 129 -5.63 12.75 -26.37
C LEU A 129 -6.41 13.47 -25.27
N LEU A 130 -5.96 13.33 -24.03
CA LEU A 130 -6.48 14.06 -22.89
C LEU A 130 -5.51 15.17 -22.51
N THR A 131 -5.96 16.42 -22.63
CA THR A 131 -5.14 17.61 -22.41
C THR A 131 -5.63 18.40 -21.21
N MET A 132 -4.70 18.82 -20.37
CA MET A 132 -4.94 19.75 -19.28
C MET A 132 -3.98 20.93 -19.38
N GLY A 133 -4.54 22.14 -19.50
CA GLY A 133 -3.78 23.39 -19.44
C GLY A 133 -4.05 24.10 -18.11
N VAL A 134 -2.99 24.47 -17.41
CA VAL A 134 -3.08 25.18 -16.13
C VAL A 134 -2.42 26.54 -16.29
N HIS A 135 -3.17 27.60 -15.95
CA HIS A 135 -2.65 28.95 -15.87
C HIS A 135 -2.83 29.47 -14.45
N VAL A 136 -1.72 29.74 -13.77
CA VAL A 136 -1.74 30.31 -12.41
C VAL A 136 -2.15 31.77 -12.50
N LEU A 137 -3.19 32.15 -11.77
CA LEU A 137 -3.72 33.49 -11.77
C LEU A 137 -2.90 34.38 -10.84
N ASP A 138 -2.83 35.70 -11.15
CA ASP A 138 -2.19 36.66 -10.28
C ASP A 138 -2.82 36.62 -8.85
N PRO A 139 -2.02 36.42 -7.80
CA PRO A 139 -2.55 36.26 -6.44
C PRO A 139 -3.35 37.47 -5.94
N ASN A 140 -2.89 38.70 -6.25
CA ASN A 140 -3.52 39.93 -5.74
C ASN A 140 -4.85 40.21 -6.42
N ALA A 141 -4.88 40.11 -7.77
CA ALA A 141 -6.11 40.26 -8.54
C ALA A 141 -7.13 39.15 -8.22
N THR A 142 -6.63 37.94 -7.94
CA THR A 142 -7.47 36.79 -7.57
C THR A 142 -8.08 36.98 -6.17
N ARG A 143 -7.30 37.40 -5.18
CA ARG A 143 -7.78 37.67 -3.82
C ARG A 143 -8.94 38.66 -3.85
N THR A 144 -8.77 39.79 -4.52
CA THR A 144 -9.84 40.80 -4.66
C THR A 144 -11.12 40.22 -5.28
N THR A 145 -10.95 39.42 -6.35
CA THR A 145 -12.09 38.80 -7.05
C THR A 145 -12.80 37.76 -6.17
N VAL A 146 -12.05 36.93 -5.44
CA VAL A 146 -12.62 35.87 -4.60
C VAL A 146 -13.34 36.50 -3.41
N THR A 147 -12.74 37.49 -2.73
CA THR A 147 -13.37 38.19 -1.63
C THR A 147 -14.70 38.85 -2.04
N ALA A 148 -14.70 39.55 -3.18
CA ALA A 148 -15.93 40.21 -3.69
C ALA A 148 -17.03 39.15 -4.01
N ASN A 149 -16.67 38.04 -4.62
CA ASN A 149 -17.62 36.98 -4.96
C ASN A 149 -18.08 36.20 -3.72
N HIS A 150 -17.21 35.97 -2.75
CA HIS A 150 -17.57 35.38 -1.46
C HIS A 150 -18.61 36.21 -0.71
N VAL A 151 -18.37 37.52 -0.54
CA VAL A 151 -19.33 38.42 0.08
C VAL A 151 -20.68 38.38 -0.65
N ARG A 152 -20.66 38.51 -1.96
CA ARG A 152 -21.89 38.48 -2.77
C ARG A 152 -22.64 37.16 -2.68
N ALA A 153 -21.93 36.03 -2.73
CA ALA A 153 -22.53 34.70 -2.65
C ALA A 153 -23.14 34.44 -1.25
N THR A 154 -22.46 34.87 -0.18
CA THR A 154 -22.94 34.75 1.19
C THR A 154 -24.18 35.63 1.43
N GLN A 155 -24.19 36.87 0.93
CA GLN A 155 -25.38 37.72 0.97
C GLN A 155 -26.58 37.12 0.24
N ASN A 156 -26.36 36.55 -0.95
CA ASN A 156 -27.42 35.88 -1.71
C ASN A 156 -27.94 34.64 -0.98
N ALA A 157 -27.05 33.86 -0.31
CA ALA A 157 -27.43 32.67 0.45
C ALA A 157 -28.29 33.02 1.70
N GLY A 158 -28.11 34.21 2.28
CA GLY A 158 -28.95 34.72 3.36
C GLY A 158 -30.29 35.34 2.90
N SER A 159 -30.51 35.44 1.59
CA SER A 159 -31.73 36.08 1.03
C SER A 159 -32.85 35.05 0.78
N LYS A 160 -34.10 35.55 0.62
CA LYS A 160 -35.27 34.73 0.26
C LYS A 160 -35.08 33.95 -1.06
N MET A 161 -34.12 34.36 -1.92
CA MET A 161 -33.77 33.63 -3.14
C MET A 161 -33.18 32.26 -2.87
N ALA A 162 -32.51 32.05 -1.73
CA ALA A 162 -31.94 30.73 -1.38
C ALA A 162 -33.00 29.64 -1.21
N VAL A 163 -34.24 30.00 -0.84
CA VAL A 163 -35.36 29.06 -0.66
C VAL A 163 -35.84 28.56 -2.04
N VAL A 164 -35.75 29.39 -3.09
CA VAL A 164 -36.29 29.12 -4.40
C VAL A 164 -35.20 28.50 -5.33
N MET A 165 -33.93 28.80 -5.05
CA MET A 165 -32.78 28.39 -5.88
C MET A 165 -31.76 27.60 -5.05
N PRO A 166 -31.81 26.26 -5.05
CA PRO A 166 -30.89 25.40 -4.27
C PRO A 166 -29.39 25.63 -4.56
N ASP A 167 -29.08 26.07 -5.79
CA ASP A 167 -27.70 26.35 -6.23
C ASP A 167 -27.03 27.53 -5.53
N VAL A 168 -27.80 28.42 -4.92
CA VAL A 168 -27.27 29.60 -4.23
C VAL A 168 -26.45 29.20 -3.00
N GLY A 169 -26.94 28.26 -2.22
CA GLY A 169 -26.21 27.70 -1.08
C GLY A 169 -24.93 26.96 -1.48
N LYS A 170 -24.97 26.23 -2.61
CA LYS A 170 -23.78 25.54 -3.16
C LYS A 170 -22.71 26.54 -3.59
N LYS A 171 -23.09 27.59 -4.33
CA LYS A 171 -22.17 28.67 -4.74
C LYS A 171 -21.54 29.40 -3.54
N ALA A 172 -22.31 29.62 -2.48
CA ALA A 172 -21.75 30.24 -1.27
C ALA A 172 -20.67 29.37 -0.64
N ARG A 173 -20.91 28.05 -0.48
CA ARG A 173 -19.91 27.11 0.03
C ARG A 173 -18.66 27.06 -0.85
N ASP A 174 -18.81 27.02 -2.16
CA ASP A 174 -17.70 27.01 -3.12
C ASP A 174 -16.82 28.26 -2.99
N TRP A 175 -17.44 29.44 -2.85
CA TRP A 175 -16.69 30.69 -2.69
C TRP A 175 -16.06 30.83 -1.28
N THR A 176 -16.69 30.29 -0.24
CA THR A 176 -16.09 30.18 1.10
C THR A 176 -14.84 29.31 1.05
N ALA A 177 -14.94 28.11 0.49
CA ALA A 177 -13.79 27.22 0.33
C ALA A 177 -12.65 27.84 -0.50
N ALA A 178 -12.99 28.64 -1.53
CA ALA A 178 -11.99 29.36 -2.33
C ALA A 178 -11.31 30.50 -1.51
N ALA A 179 -12.05 31.18 -0.66
CA ALA A 179 -11.52 32.22 0.23
C ALA A 179 -10.57 31.59 1.28
N ASP A 180 -10.99 30.49 1.91
CA ASP A 180 -10.18 29.77 2.91
C ASP A 180 -8.84 29.31 2.32
N VAL A 181 -8.85 28.81 1.07
CA VAL A 181 -7.62 28.39 0.36
C VAL A 181 -6.67 29.58 0.13
N ILE A 182 -7.20 30.76 -0.26
CA ILE A 182 -6.38 31.96 -0.48
C ILE A 182 -5.82 32.48 0.86
N ASP A 183 -6.61 32.46 1.91
CA ASP A 183 -6.19 32.92 3.25
C ASP A 183 -5.13 31.98 3.85
N ALA A 184 -5.17 30.69 3.51
CA ALA A 184 -4.14 29.72 3.82
C ALA A 184 -2.88 29.82 2.92
N GLY A 185 -2.79 30.81 2.00
CA GLY A 185 -1.67 30.98 1.09
C GLY A 185 -1.71 30.10 -0.17
N GLY A 186 -2.82 29.41 -0.42
CA GLY A 186 -3.01 28.58 -1.62
C GLY A 186 -3.32 29.42 -2.88
N ALA A 187 -3.27 28.78 -4.04
CA ALA A 187 -3.49 29.43 -5.35
C ALA A 187 -4.79 28.99 -6.02
N ILE A 188 -5.38 29.93 -6.77
CA ILE A 188 -6.45 29.65 -7.72
C ILE A 188 -5.86 29.60 -9.13
N VAL A 189 -6.27 28.63 -9.90
CA VAL A 189 -5.82 28.43 -11.27
C VAL A 189 -6.98 28.51 -12.26
N SER A 190 -6.67 28.91 -13.48
CA SER A 190 -7.55 28.79 -14.63
C SER A 190 -7.21 27.49 -15.35
N LEU A 191 -8.16 26.57 -15.38
CA LEU A 191 -8.00 25.20 -15.88
C LEU A 191 -8.70 25.08 -17.25
N TYR A 192 -7.95 24.64 -18.24
CA TYR A 192 -8.42 24.14 -19.51
C TYR A 192 -8.33 22.63 -19.52
N HIS A 193 -9.41 21.94 -19.85
CA HIS A 193 -9.44 20.47 -19.88
C HIS A 193 -10.20 20.00 -21.11
N GLN A 194 -9.60 19.13 -21.92
CA GLN A 194 -10.12 18.72 -23.21
C GLN A 194 -9.79 17.28 -23.51
N LEU A 195 -10.74 16.59 -24.16
CA LEU A 195 -10.56 15.29 -24.79
C LEU A 195 -10.65 15.45 -26.30
N ALA A 196 -9.68 14.90 -27.03
CA ALA A 196 -9.74 14.75 -28.50
C ALA A 196 -9.79 13.25 -28.85
N LEU A 197 -10.66 12.86 -29.77
CA LEU A 197 -10.76 11.50 -30.31
C LEU A 197 -10.36 11.52 -31.80
N PHE A 198 -9.53 10.56 -32.18
CA PHE A 198 -9.08 10.35 -33.55
C PHE A 198 -9.73 9.09 -34.10
N THR A 199 -10.72 9.23 -34.96
CA THR A 199 -11.56 8.11 -35.35
C THR A 199 -11.77 8.04 -36.86
N GLN A 200 -12.08 6.87 -37.37
CA GLN A 200 -12.56 6.71 -38.72
C GLN A 200 -13.89 7.48 -38.90
N PRO A 201 -14.15 8.12 -40.05
CA PRO A 201 -15.36 8.91 -40.22
C PRO A 201 -16.67 8.15 -40.00
N ASP A 202 -16.72 6.88 -40.37
CA ASP A 202 -17.89 5.99 -40.21
C ASP A 202 -18.16 5.62 -38.75
N ARG A 203 -17.13 5.65 -37.86
CA ARG A 203 -17.20 5.30 -36.44
C ARG A 203 -17.27 6.52 -35.53
N ALA A 204 -17.22 7.72 -36.05
CA ALA A 204 -17.09 8.94 -35.26
C ALA A 204 -18.22 9.14 -34.24
N VAL A 205 -19.47 8.83 -34.63
CA VAL A 205 -20.63 8.93 -33.73
C VAL A 205 -20.56 7.90 -32.59
N GLN A 206 -20.22 6.66 -32.90
CA GLN A 206 -20.07 5.61 -31.90
C GLN A 206 -18.95 5.93 -30.90
N ALA A 207 -17.78 6.35 -31.38
CA ALA A 207 -16.67 6.75 -30.53
C ALA A 207 -17.02 7.92 -29.61
N GLN A 208 -17.77 8.90 -30.11
CA GLN A 208 -18.28 10.02 -29.33
C GLN A 208 -19.19 9.55 -28.18
N GLU A 209 -20.16 8.68 -28.45
CA GLU A 209 -21.09 8.22 -27.42
C GLU A 209 -20.37 7.32 -26.37
N THR A 210 -19.42 6.51 -26.81
CA THR A 210 -18.55 5.74 -25.90
C THR A 210 -17.76 6.66 -24.97
N ALA A 211 -17.12 7.70 -25.50
CA ALA A 211 -16.39 8.68 -24.68
C ALA A 211 -17.30 9.36 -23.64
N LYS A 212 -18.49 9.80 -24.07
CA LYS A 212 -19.48 10.39 -23.15
C LYS A 212 -19.94 9.41 -22.07
N ALA A 213 -20.09 8.13 -22.41
CA ALA A 213 -20.47 7.08 -21.44
C ALA A 213 -19.37 6.85 -20.40
N ILE A 214 -18.09 6.77 -20.80
CA ILE A 214 -16.94 6.63 -19.92
C ILE A 214 -16.91 7.77 -18.89
N TRP A 215 -17.05 9.02 -19.36
CA TRP A 215 -16.99 10.19 -18.47
C TRP A 215 -18.23 10.30 -17.58
N ARG A 216 -19.42 9.99 -18.13
CA ARG A 216 -20.67 9.98 -17.36
C ARG A 216 -20.66 8.94 -16.24
N ALA A 217 -20.04 7.79 -16.44
CA ALA A 217 -19.88 6.76 -15.42
C ALA A 217 -19.11 7.26 -14.18
N ARG A 218 -18.36 8.37 -14.31
CA ARG A 218 -17.64 9.04 -13.22
C ARG A 218 -18.24 10.41 -12.84
N GLY A 219 -19.46 10.68 -13.28
CA GLY A 219 -20.20 11.89 -12.92
C GLY A 219 -19.81 13.15 -13.70
N PHE A 220 -18.99 13.04 -14.74
CA PHE A 220 -18.70 14.15 -15.64
C PHE A 220 -19.74 14.23 -16.75
N GLU A 221 -20.00 15.43 -17.25
CA GLU A 221 -20.75 15.65 -18.47
C GLU A 221 -19.84 16.30 -19.51
N LEU A 222 -19.68 15.65 -20.67
CA LEU A 222 -18.92 16.18 -21.79
C LEU A 222 -19.84 16.91 -22.78
N ASN A 223 -19.36 18.05 -23.24
CA ASN A 223 -19.94 18.79 -24.37
C ASN A 223 -19.10 18.56 -25.63
N ALA A 224 -19.72 18.10 -26.71
CA ALA A 224 -19.05 18.04 -28.02
C ALA A 224 -18.87 19.45 -28.57
N ASP A 225 -17.67 19.76 -29.01
CA ASP A 225 -17.31 21.06 -29.55
C ASP A 225 -17.88 21.23 -30.96
N VAL A 226 -18.23 22.45 -31.31
CA VAL A 226 -18.76 22.82 -32.62
C VAL A 226 -18.01 24.06 -33.15
N TYR A 227 -17.53 24.01 -34.37
CA TYR A 227 -16.82 25.09 -35.08
C TYR A 227 -15.51 25.60 -34.46
N MET A 228 -15.05 25.08 -33.33
CA MET A 228 -13.87 25.56 -32.58
C MET A 228 -12.69 24.59 -32.65
N HIS A 229 -12.68 23.71 -33.62
CA HIS A 229 -11.81 22.54 -33.65
C HIS A 229 -10.32 22.87 -33.85
N ARG A 230 -9.99 23.88 -34.65
CA ARG A 230 -8.60 24.32 -34.85
C ARG A 230 -8.01 24.89 -33.57
N GLN A 231 -8.77 25.74 -32.87
CA GLN A 231 -8.37 26.30 -31.59
C GLN A 231 -8.18 25.18 -30.53
N ALA A 232 -9.10 24.21 -30.54
CA ALA A 232 -9.04 23.06 -29.69
C ALA A 232 -7.79 22.18 -29.97
N LEU A 233 -7.48 21.93 -31.25
CA LEU A 233 -6.27 21.20 -31.63
C LEU A 233 -5.00 21.92 -31.17
N ILE A 234 -4.89 23.23 -31.45
CA ILE A 234 -3.75 24.04 -31.03
C ILE A 234 -3.60 24.02 -29.48
N ALA A 235 -4.70 24.17 -28.76
CA ALA A 235 -4.68 24.12 -27.28
C ALA A 235 -4.26 22.76 -26.72
N SER A 236 -4.33 21.70 -27.52
CA SER A 236 -3.91 20.36 -27.14
C SER A 236 -2.41 20.10 -27.33
N LEU A 237 -1.73 20.97 -28.11
CA LEU A 237 -0.30 20.81 -28.37
C LEU A 237 0.54 21.43 -27.24
N PRO A 238 1.74 20.89 -26.97
CA PRO A 238 2.63 21.46 -25.97
C PRO A 238 3.11 22.86 -26.34
N MET A 239 3.38 23.71 -25.35
CA MET A 239 3.93 25.07 -25.47
C MET A 239 3.05 26.10 -26.20
N THR A 240 1.78 25.79 -26.51
CA THR A 240 0.89 26.70 -27.23
C THR A 240 0.11 27.68 -26.35
N MET A 241 0.06 27.43 -25.03
CA MET A 241 -0.73 28.22 -24.07
C MET A 241 -0.04 29.54 -23.71
N SER A 242 -0.06 30.50 -24.64
CA SER A 242 0.39 31.88 -24.38
C SER A 242 -0.65 32.65 -23.54
N PRO A 243 -0.28 33.76 -22.87
CA PRO A 243 -1.22 34.62 -22.12
C PRO A 243 -2.36 35.15 -23.02
N ARG A 244 -2.04 35.48 -24.29
CA ARG A 244 -3.03 35.93 -25.27
C ARG A 244 -4.02 34.83 -25.62
N PHE A 245 -3.51 33.65 -25.94
CA PHE A 245 -4.34 32.49 -26.28
C PHE A 245 -5.21 32.03 -25.09
N HIS A 246 -4.66 32.06 -23.88
CA HIS A 246 -5.44 31.83 -22.66
C HIS A 246 -6.58 32.85 -22.51
N GLY A 247 -6.31 34.13 -22.83
CA GLY A 247 -7.33 35.19 -22.83
C GLY A 247 -8.46 34.90 -23.84
N ASP A 248 -8.14 34.35 -24.99
CA ASP A 248 -9.13 33.97 -26.02
C ASP A 248 -9.94 32.74 -25.58
N LEU A 249 -9.29 31.71 -25.01
CA LEU A 249 -10.00 30.56 -24.45
C LEU A 249 -10.96 30.97 -23.32
N ARG A 250 -10.60 31.97 -22.51
CA ARG A 250 -11.48 32.52 -21.49
C ARG A 250 -12.69 33.22 -22.06
N LYS A 251 -12.54 34.02 -23.15
CA LYS A 251 -13.66 34.65 -23.85
C LYS A 251 -14.61 33.60 -24.44
N MET A 252 -14.05 32.50 -24.94
CA MET A 252 -14.77 31.36 -25.49
C MET A 252 -15.38 30.45 -24.42
N ARG A 253 -15.24 30.78 -23.12
CA ARG A 253 -15.71 29.99 -21.95
C ARG A 253 -15.15 28.57 -21.90
N ARG A 254 -13.89 28.40 -22.32
CA ARG A 254 -13.21 27.11 -22.35
C ARG A 254 -12.36 26.83 -21.11
N VAL A 255 -12.29 27.76 -20.20
CA VAL A 255 -11.54 27.63 -18.97
C VAL A 255 -12.45 27.76 -17.75
N THR A 256 -12.16 27.01 -16.72
CA THR A 256 -12.82 27.05 -15.42
C THR A 256 -11.83 27.42 -14.33
N ARG A 257 -12.29 28.15 -13.30
CA ARG A 257 -11.47 28.45 -12.13
C ARG A 257 -11.57 27.32 -11.14
N LYS A 258 -10.44 26.88 -10.61
CA LYS A 258 -10.33 25.84 -9.58
C LYS A 258 -9.28 26.25 -8.57
N THR A 259 -9.40 25.78 -7.33
CA THR A 259 -8.27 25.80 -6.39
C THR A 259 -7.18 24.87 -6.91
N MET A 260 -5.91 25.14 -6.58
CA MET A 260 -4.78 24.31 -6.98
C MET A 260 -5.00 22.83 -6.56
N GLY A 261 -5.46 22.61 -5.30
CA GLY A 261 -5.76 21.26 -4.81
C GLY A 261 -6.79 20.52 -5.68
N ASN A 262 -7.90 21.20 -6.05
CA ASN A 262 -8.90 20.58 -6.94
C ASN A 262 -8.39 20.37 -8.37
N ALA A 263 -7.50 21.24 -8.86
CA ALA A 263 -6.92 21.09 -10.19
C ALA A 263 -5.98 19.88 -10.27
N ILE A 264 -5.20 19.61 -9.22
CA ILE A 264 -4.31 18.43 -9.15
C ILE A 264 -5.10 17.14 -9.32
N HIS A 265 -6.28 17.04 -8.72
CA HIS A 265 -7.13 15.85 -8.84
C HIS A 265 -7.65 15.61 -10.28
N LEU A 266 -7.64 16.65 -11.12
CA LEU A 266 -8.06 16.59 -12.53
C LEU A 266 -6.88 16.41 -13.50
N ALA A 267 -5.65 16.34 -12.98
CA ALA A 267 -4.47 16.15 -13.82
C ALA A 267 -4.50 14.75 -14.49
N PRO A 268 -4.24 14.65 -15.81
CA PRO A 268 -4.20 13.37 -16.51
C PRO A 268 -2.90 12.61 -16.18
N LEU A 269 -2.57 12.51 -14.90
CA LEU A 269 -1.45 11.77 -14.40
C LEU A 269 -1.90 10.33 -14.15
N ILE A 270 -1.39 9.43 -14.97
CA ILE A 270 -1.74 8.03 -14.92
C ILE A 270 -0.43 7.27 -14.89
N ALA A 271 -0.12 6.76 -13.72
CA ALA A 271 1.04 5.91 -13.54
C ALA A 271 0.63 4.70 -12.71
N GLU A 272 1.17 3.54 -13.03
CA GLU A 272 1.16 2.37 -12.17
C GLU A 272 2.49 2.33 -11.44
N TRP A 273 2.46 1.85 -10.20
CA TRP A 273 3.67 1.60 -9.46
C TRP A 273 4.50 0.52 -10.17
N ARG A 274 5.78 0.78 -10.40
CA ARG A 274 6.69 -0.16 -11.09
C ARG A 274 7.22 -1.24 -10.16
N GLY A 275 6.99 -1.10 -8.88
CA GLY A 275 7.50 -2.00 -7.87
C GLY A 275 8.80 -1.50 -7.23
N THR A 276 9.44 -2.41 -6.52
CA THR A 276 10.72 -2.21 -5.86
C THR A 276 11.88 -2.34 -6.84
N ARG A 277 13.08 -1.86 -6.46
CA ARG A 277 14.29 -1.96 -7.29
C ARG A 277 14.77 -3.41 -7.43
N THR A 278 14.57 -4.21 -6.38
CA THR A 278 14.97 -5.62 -6.33
C THR A 278 13.80 -6.51 -6.74
N PRO A 279 13.93 -7.36 -7.77
CA PRO A 279 12.86 -8.23 -8.22
C PRO A 279 12.89 -9.59 -7.50
N THR A 280 12.23 -9.71 -6.37
CA THR A 280 12.03 -11.04 -5.73
C THR A 280 10.75 -11.71 -6.26
N MET A 281 9.71 -10.92 -6.53
CA MET A 281 8.44 -11.36 -7.11
C MET A 281 8.06 -10.48 -8.30
N LEU A 282 7.27 -11.03 -9.21
CA LEU A 282 6.72 -10.32 -10.37
C LEU A 282 5.19 -10.36 -10.32
N PHE A 283 4.58 -9.20 -10.48
CA PHE A 283 3.13 -9.06 -10.58
C PHE A 283 2.76 -8.34 -11.86
N GLY A 284 1.60 -8.67 -12.42
CA GLY A 284 1.01 -7.94 -13.52
C GLY A 284 0.08 -6.85 -13.00
N GLY A 285 0.31 -5.60 -13.39
CA GLY A 285 -0.63 -4.52 -13.15
C GLY A 285 -1.88 -4.66 -14.01
N ARG A 286 -2.94 -3.97 -13.65
CA ARG A 286 -4.23 -4.01 -14.38
C ARG A 286 -4.12 -3.57 -15.85
N ARG A 287 -3.06 -2.86 -16.20
CA ARG A 287 -2.77 -2.36 -17.55
C ARG A 287 -1.67 -3.14 -18.27
N GLY A 288 -1.31 -4.31 -17.73
CA GLY A 288 -0.26 -5.15 -18.30
C GLY A 288 1.16 -4.72 -17.95
N GLN A 289 1.36 -3.72 -17.10
CA GLN A 289 2.67 -3.35 -16.62
C GLN A 289 3.19 -4.42 -15.66
N LEU A 290 4.43 -4.83 -15.83
CA LEU A 290 5.11 -5.68 -14.86
C LEU A 290 5.55 -4.82 -13.66
N MET A 291 5.31 -5.35 -12.45
CA MET A 291 5.71 -4.77 -11.18
C MET A 291 6.61 -5.76 -10.44
N THR A 292 7.72 -5.28 -9.95
CA THR A 292 8.63 -6.05 -9.09
C THR A 292 8.30 -5.81 -7.63
N LEU A 293 8.45 -6.82 -6.78
CA LEU A 293 8.25 -6.66 -5.34
C LEU A 293 9.32 -7.41 -4.55
N ASP A 294 9.92 -6.72 -3.62
CA ASP A 294 10.72 -7.26 -2.53
C ASP A 294 10.47 -6.44 -1.26
N VAL A 295 9.91 -7.04 -0.21
CA VAL A 295 9.66 -6.31 1.06
C VAL A 295 10.95 -5.84 1.71
N TYR A 296 12.08 -6.43 1.36
CA TYR A 296 13.41 -6.03 1.87
C TYR A 296 14.01 -4.83 1.12
N ASP A 297 13.47 -4.44 -0.02
CA ASP A 297 13.85 -3.20 -0.71
C ASP A 297 13.07 -2.02 -0.14
N ASN A 298 13.41 -1.66 1.10
CA ASN A 298 12.77 -0.61 1.87
C ASN A 298 13.85 0.24 2.55
N ASP A 299 13.88 1.53 2.21
CA ASP A 299 14.86 2.49 2.75
C ASP A 299 14.64 2.77 4.25
N LEU A 300 13.48 2.45 4.81
CA LEU A 300 13.16 2.59 6.24
C LEU A 300 13.76 1.46 7.10
N GLY A 301 14.22 0.38 6.48
CA GLY A 301 14.82 -0.76 7.16
C GLY A 301 13.85 -1.57 8.00
N ASN A 302 12.56 -1.45 7.77
CA ASN A 302 11.53 -2.29 8.34
C ASN A 302 10.89 -3.13 7.23
N TYR A 303 10.91 -4.44 7.38
CA TYR A 303 10.53 -5.40 6.35
C TYR A 303 9.22 -6.12 6.66
N ASN A 304 8.58 -5.75 7.79
CA ASN A 304 7.32 -6.35 8.19
C ASN A 304 6.19 -5.93 7.25
N PHE A 305 5.21 -6.82 7.08
CA PHE A 305 4.09 -6.58 6.18
C PHE A 305 2.78 -7.16 6.71
N ALA A 306 1.68 -6.51 6.32
CA ALA A 306 0.33 -6.95 6.60
C ALA A 306 -0.41 -7.32 5.31
N ILE A 307 -1.15 -8.42 5.32
CA ILE A 307 -1.99 -8.87 4.20
C ILE A 307 -3.44 -8.85 4.67
N ILE A 308 -4.27 -8.06 4.00
CA ILE A 308 -5.68 -7.92 4.31
C ILE A 308 -6.49 -8.41 3.12
N GLY A 309 -7.38 -9.38 3.34
CA GLY A 309 -8.20 -9.88 2.26
C GLY A 309 -9.36 -10.73 2.73
N ALA A 310 -10.53 -10.49 2.17
CA ALA A 310 -11.73 -11.27 2.45
C ALA A 310 -11.54 -12.76 2.08
N PRO A 311 -12.32 -13.69 2.63
CA PRO A 311 -12.28 -15.09 2.21
C PRO A 311 -12.45 -15.22 0.69
N GLY A 312 -11.55 -15.96 0.04
CA GLY A 312 -11.55 -16.15 -1.42
C GLY A 312 -10.89 -15.02 -2.23
N SER A 313 -10.37 -13.95 -1.61
CA SER A 313 -9.68 -12.87 -2.32
C SER A 313 -8.29 -13.23 -2.87
N GLY A 314 -7.73 -14.39 -2.49
CA GLY A 314 -6.40 -14.82 -2.91
C GLY A 314 -5.29 -14.67 -1.87
N LYS A 315 -5.62 -14.35 -0.61
CA LYS A 315 -4.65 -14.18 0.49
C LYS A 315 -3.65 -15.33 0.59
N SER A 316 -4.12 -16.58 0.71
CA SER A 316 -3.25 -17.76 0.79
C SER A 316 -2.45 -18.00 -0.50
N VAL A 317 -2.97 -17.59 -1.66
CA VAL A 317 -2.23 -17.66 -2.94
C VAL A 317 -1.05 -16.68 -2.91
N LEU A 318 -1.28 -15.43 -2.49
CA LEU A 318 -0.22 -14.43 -2.34
C LEU A 318 0.84 -14.91 -1.33
N MET A 319 0.42 -15.41 -0.17
CA MET A 319 1.34 -15.93 0.85
C MET A 319 2.18 -17.12 0.32
N ASN A 320 1.58 -18.04 -0.44
CA ASN A 320 2.29 -19.14 -1.10
C ASN A 320 3.34 -18.61 -2.09
N GLU A 321 2.98 -17.64 -2.93
CA GLU A 321 3.89 -17.01 -3.89
C GLU A 321 5.05 -16.30 -3.19
N MET A 322 4.76 -15.52 -2.15
CA MET A 322 5.78 -14.84 -1.35
C MET A 322 6.72 -15.86 -0.68
N ALA A 323 6.17 -16.88 -0.02
CA ALA A 323 6.96 -17.89 0.67
C ALA A 323 7.88 -18.67 -0.29
N TRP A 324 7.36 -19.03 -1.47
CA TRP A 324 8.13 -19.71 -2.52
C TRP A 324 9.24 -18.81 -3.08
N SER A 325 8.90 -17.57 -3.40
CA SER A 325 9.85 -16.60 -3.96
C SER A 325 10.98 -16.29 -2.97
N TYR A 326 10.68 -16.07 -1.68
CA TYR A 326 11.71 -15.86 -0.67
C TYR A 326 12.57 -17.12 -0.45
N ARG A 327 11.96 -18.29 -0.43
CA ARG A 327 12.72 -19.55 -0.37
C ARG A 327 13.68 -19.71 -1.56
N SER A 328 13.24 -19.32 -2.76
CA SER A 328 14.02 -19.42 -4.00
C SER A 328 15.29 -18.57 -3.99
N ILE A 329 15.27 -17.43 -3.31
CA ILE A 329 16.45 -16.55 -3.14
C ILE A 329 17.27 -16.89 -1.90
N GLY A 330 17.03 -18.04 -1.26
CA GLY A 330 17.81 -18.54 -0.12
C GLY A 330 17.35 -18.01 1.24
N ALA A 331 16.19 -17.37 1.33
CA ALA A 331 15.64 -16.98 2.61
C ALA A 331 15.18 -18.20 3.44
N ARG A 332 15.19 -18.06 4.75
CA ARG A 332 14.55 -19.00 5.66
C ARG A 332 13.10 -18.58 5.89
N VAL A 333 12.17 -19.51 5.74
CA VAL A 333 10.73 -19.24 5.79
C VAL A 333 10.06 -20.12 6.84
N TRP A 334 9.32 -19.49 7.74
CA TRP A 334 8.42 -20.16 8.68
C TRP A 334 6.99 -19.70 8.42
N MET A 335 6.03 -20.60 8.56
CA MET A 335 4.62 -20.30 8.38
C MET A 335 3.81 -20.92 9.53
N LEU A 336 3.03 -20.10 10.22
CA LEU A 336 1.99 -20.55 11.14
C LEU A 336 0.68 -20.60 10.37
N ASP A 337 0.18 -21.82 10.17
CA ASP A 337 -0.96 -22.14 9.31
C ASP A 337 -2.20 -22.48 10.13
N LEU A 338 -3.37 -22.17 9.59
CA LEU A 338 -4.67 -22.59 10.09
C LEU A 338 -5.52 -23.07 8.91
N GLY A 339 -5.67 -24.40 8.76
CA GLY A 339 -6.51 -24.97 7.71
C GLY A 339 -5.73 -25.61 6.56
N ARG A 340 -4.48 -26.00 6.80
CA ARG A 340 -3.62 -26.78 5.88
C ARG A 340 -3.42 -26.12 4.52
N SER A 341 -3.43 -24.80 4.47
CA SER A 341 -3.29 -24.01 3.22
C SER A 341 -1.91 -24.15 2.59
N PHE A 342 -0.88 -24.45 3.38
CA PHE A 342 0.52 -24.44 2.95
C PHE A 342 1.19 -25.83 2.95
N GLU A 343 0.48 -26.90 3.28
CA GLU A 343 1.01 -28.28 3.33
C GLU A 343 1.63 -28.72 2.00
N LYS A 344 0.92 -28.47 0.87
CA LYS A 344 1.41 -28.86 -0.47
C LYS A 344 2.68 -28.09 -0.86
N LEU A 345 2.74 -26.82 -0.53
CA LEU A 345 3.92 -26.00 -0.78
C LEU A 345 5.10 -26.51 0.04
N CYS A 346 4.89 -26.78 1.34
CA CYS A 346 5.91 -27.30 2.23
C CYS A 346 6.56 -28.59 1.69
N LYS A 347 5.74 -29.54 1.26
CA LYS A 347 6.21 -30.78 0.66
C LYS A 347 7.02 -30.56 -0.62
N LYS A 348 6.58 -29.64 -1.49
CA LYS A 348 7.31 -29.30 -2.73
C LYS A 348 8.63 -28.57 -2.47
N ALA A 349 8.68 -27.73 -1.44
CA ALA A 349 9.88 -27.00 -1.03
C ALA A 349 10.92 -27.87 -0.31
N GLY A 350 10.62 -29.17 -0.05
CA GLY A 350 11.46 -30.03 0.79
C GLY A 350 11.50 -29.56 2.25
N GLY A 351 10.45 -28.90 2.69
CA GLY A 351 10.32 -28.31 4.02
C GLY A 351 9.86 -29.31 5.08
N THR A 352 9.91 -28.88 6.32
CA THR A 352 9.38 -29.61 7.48
C THR A 352 7.96 -29.17 7.77
N TYR A 353 7.02 -30.11 7.68
CA TYR A 353 5.61 -29.90 8.05
C TYR A 353 5.32 -30.46 9.43
N ILE A 354 4.90 -29.63 10.34
CA ILE A 354 4.59 -30.00 11.73
C ILE A 354 3.10 -29.76 11.95
N GLU A 355 2.40 -30.79 12.40
CA GLU A 355 0.98 -30.71 12.68
C GLU A 355 0.70 -31.08 14.14
N PHE A 356 0.06 -30.18 14.87
CA PHE A 356 -0.38 -30.41 16.23
C PHE A 356 -1.70 -31.18 16.24
N ARG A 357 -1.58 -32.51 16.35
CA ARG A 357 -2.73 -33.42 16.41
C ARG A 357 -2.85 -34.06 17.78
N SER A 358 -4.00 -34.67 18.01
CA SER A 358 -4.26 -35.40 19.25
C SER A 358 -3.34 -36.61 19.49
N ASP A 359 -2.70 -37.13 18.45
CA ASP A 359 -1.76 -38.24 18.46
C ASP A 359 -0.29 -37.83 18.24
N SER A 360 0.00 -36.54 18.02
CA SER A 360 1.35 -36.06 17.72
C SER A 360 2.27 -36.20 18.95
N LYS A 361 3.53 -36.59 18.69
CA LYS A 361 4.60 -36.72 19.72
C LYS A 361 5.45 -35.45 19.77
N ILE A 362 4.83 -34.30 19.76
CA ILE A 362 5.49 -33.00 19.79
C ILE A 362 5.71 -32.60 21.25
N ASN A 363 6.93 -32.15 21.57
CA ASN A 363 7.24 -31.55 22.85
C ASN A 363 7.81 -30.15 22.68
N LEU A 364 7.25 -29.19 23.42
CA LEU A 364 7.56 -27.78 23.41
C LEU A 364 8.03 -27.27 24.76
N ASN A 365 8.78 -28.09 25.53
CA ASN A 365 9.29 -27.63 26.81
C ASN A 365 10.07 -26.31 26.63
N PRO A 366 9.59 -25.18 27.21
CA PRO A 366 10.17 -23.86 26.97
C PRO A 366 11.61 -23.76 27.49
N PHE A 367 11.97 -24.49 28.53
CA PHE A 367 13.28 -24.42 29.13
C PHE A 367 14.37 -25.14 28.32
N SER A 368 14.00 -26.10 27.50
CA SER A 368 14.98 -26.84 26.70
C SER A 368 15.56 -26.07 25.50
N VAL A 369 15.02 -24.91 25.19
CA VAL A 369 15.46 -24.05 24.07
C VAL A 369 16.13 -22.76 24.52
N VAL A 370 16.23 -22.51 25.82
CA VAL A 370 16.98 -21.38 26.36
C VAL A 370 18.44 -21.49 25.93
N THR A 371 18.97 -20.42 25.35
CA THR A 371 20.35 -20.34 24.86
C THR A 371 21.27 -19.80 25.95
N ASP A 372 22.42 -20.45 26.14
CA ASP A 372 23.52 -19.82 26.83
C ASP A 372 24.06 -18.65 25.98
N GLU A 373 24.77 -17.71 26.57
CA GLU A 373 25.24 -16.47 25.93
C GLU A 373 25.64 -16.63 24.45
N CYS A 374 25.01 -15.88 23.55
CA CYS A 374 25.42 -15.77 22.16
C CYS A 374 26.39 -14.59 22.01
N VAL A 375 27.60 -14.87 21.56
CA VAL A 375 28.56 -13.83 21.17
C VAL A 375 28.30 -13.48 19.72
N ALA A 376 27.86 -12.25 19.44
CA ALA A 376 27.70 -11.75 18.08
C ALA A 376 29.04 -11.64 17.36
N ALA A 377 29.04 -11.60 16.02
CA ALA A 377 30.26 -11.53 15.21
C ALA A 377 31.14 -10.29 15.49
N ASP A 378 30.58 -9.25 16.11
CA ASP A 378 31.28 -8.02 16.54
C ASP A 378 31.83 -8.12 17.99
N GLY A 379 31.73 -9.27 18.63
CA GLY A 379 32.20 -9.50 20.00
C GLY A 379 31.25 -9.02 21.09
N THR A 380 30.07 -8.50 20.75
CA THR A 380 29.03 -8.15 21.74
C THR A 380 28.34 -9.42 22.24
N VAL A 381 28.15 -9.53 23.55
CA VAL A 381 27.36 -10.61 24.14
C VAL A 381 25.89 -10.18 24.02
N GLU A 382 25.15 -10.82 23.11
CA GLU A 382 23.72 -10.62 22.96
C GLU A 382 22.96 -11.86 23.45
N GLY A 383 21.91 -11.63 24.22
CA GLY A 383 21.15 -12.71 24.86
C GLY A 383 21.80 -13.18 26.16
N GLY A 384 21.18 -14.13 26.76
CA GLY A 384 21.61 -14.76 27.99
C GLY A 384 20.42 -15.30 28.75
N ILE A 385 20.69 -16.16 29.71
CA ILE A 385 19.66 -16.86 30.51
C ILE A 385 18.60 -15.89 31.05
N ASN A 386 18.99 -14.68 31.46
CA ASN A 386 18.04 -13.70 32.01
C ASN A 386 17.10 -13.17 30.93
N GLU A 387 17.62 -12.80 29.73
CA GLU A 387 16.81 -12.32 28.63
C GLU A 387 15.87 -13.38 28.10
N ASP A 388 16.35 -14.61 27.95
CA ASP A 388 15.54 -15.72 27.48
C ASP A 388 14.43 -16.11 28.47
N ILE A 389 14.72 -16.11 29.77
CA ILE A 389 13.68 -16.33 30.79
C ILE A 389 12.67 -15.16 30.78
N ASP A 390 13.12 -13.93 30.61
CA ASP A 390 12.19 -12.77 30.46
C ASP A 390 11.27 -12.93 29.26
N MET A 391 11.78 -13.45 28.14
CA MET A 391 10.98 -13.75 26.97
C MET A 391 10.02 -14.92 27.12
N LEU A 392 10.34 -15.88 28.02
CA LEU A 392 9.44 -16.98 28.32
C LEU A 392 8.34 -16.61 29.32
N LYS A 393 8.51 -15.53 30.10
CA LYS A 393 7.50 -15.06 31.06
C LYS A 393 6.10 -14.93 30.48
N PRO A 394 5.89 -14.38 29.26
CA PRO A 394 4.57 -14.33 28.62
C PRO A 394 3.92 -15.71 28.46
N ALA A 395 4.67 -16.71 28.02
CA ALA A 395 4.16 -18.07 27.85
C ALA A 395 3.80 -18.70 29.22
N LEU A 396 4.70 -18.56 30.21
CA LEU A 396 4.49 -19.06 31.58
C LEU A 396 3.31 -18.34 32.24
N ALA A 397 3.20 -17.03 32.09
CA ALA A 397 2.07 -16.23 32.55
C ALA A 397 0.76 -16.70 31.93
N LYS A 398 0.79 -17.03 30.63
CA LYS A 398 -0.39 -17.54 29.90
C LYS A 398 -0.81 -18.90 30.40
N MET A 399 0.12 -19.78 30.72
CA MET A 399 -0.17 -21.07 31.38
C MET A 399 -0.89 -20.89 32.72
N CYS A 400 -0.59 -19.80 33.44
CA CYS A 400 -1.18 -19.49 34.75
C CYS A 400 -2.44 -18.62 34.68
N SER A 401 -2.79 -18.00 33.53
CA SER A 401 -3.79 -16.94 33.53
C SER A 401 -5.24 -17.46 33.55
N MET A 402 -5.53 -18.66 33.06
CA MET A 402 -6.90 -19.22 32.97
C MET A 402 -7.98 -18.16 32.62
N GLY A 403 -7.66 -17.21 31.71
CA GLY A 403 -8.55 -16.11 31.35
C GLY A 403 -8.56 -14.93 32.34
N ARG A 404 -7.71 -14.88 33.35
CA ARG A 404 -7.54 -13.75 34.28
C ARG A 404 -6.16 -13.14 34.13
N THR A 405 -6.02 -11.86 34.46
CA THR A 405 -4.71 -11.21 34.54
C THR A 405 -4.03 -11.60 35.84
N LEU A 406 -2.76 -12.00 35.76
CA LEU A 406 -1.96 -12.28 36.95
C LEU A 406 -1.61 -10.99 37.69
N GLU A 407 -1.54 -11.06 39.01
CA GLU A 407 -1.04 -9.96 39.84
C GLU A 407 0.46 -9.73 39.61
N GLU A 408 0.94 -8.52 39.82
CA GLU A 408 2.35 -8.18 39.67
C GLU A 408 3.27 -9.06 40.54
N VAL A 409 2.82 -9.41 41.73
CA VAL A 409 3.55 -10.33 42.62
C VAL A 409 3.70 -11.73 42.03
N GLN A 410 2.63 -12.24 41.40
CA GLN A 410 2.65 -13.55 40.73
C GLN A 410 3.58 -13.54 39.51
N LEU A 411 3.56 -12.48 38.71
CA LEU A 411 4.45 -12.32 37.54
C LEU A 411 5.93 -12.26 37.95
N LYS A 412 6.24 -11.52 39.03
CA LYS A 412 7.60 -11.45 39.58
C LYS A 412 8.05 -12.78 40.18
N ALA A 413 7.16 -13.46 40.93
CA ALA A 413 7.42 -14.77 41.47
C ALA A 413 7.70 -15.82 40.39
N LEU A 414 6.88 -15.81 39.31
CA LEU A 414 7.01 -16.73 38.18
C LEU A 414 8.38 -16.59 37.51
N GLY A 415 8.79 -15.35 37.17
CA GLY A 415 10.09 -15.09 36.54
C GLY A 415 11.28 -15.41 37.43
N ALA A 416 11.23 -15.03 38.72
CA ALA A 416 12.31 -15.29 39.67
C ALA A 416 12.52 -16.79 39.92
N MET A 417 11.41 -17.55 40.09
CA MET A 417 11.48 -19.00 40.28
C MET A 417 11.96 -19.72 39.04
N ALA A 418 11.47 -19.36 37.87
CA ALA A 418 11.92 -19.92 36.59
C ALA A 418 13.42 -19.73 36.39
N LEU A 419 13.94 -18.52 36.65
CA LEU A 419 15.37 -18.22 36.55
C LEU A 419 16.20 -19.01 37.57
N LYS A 420 15.73 -19.10 38.82
CA LYS A 420 16.40 -19.83 39.86
C LYS A 420 16.54 -21.31 39.52
N LEU A 421 15.43 -21.94 39.15
CA LEU A 421 15.42 -23.35 38.80
C LEU A 421 16.17 -23.65 37.50
N TYR A 422 16.14 -22.72 36.52
CA TYR A 422 16.93 -22.90 35.31
C TYR A 422 18.44 -22.90 35.61
N LYS A 423 18.91 -22.06 36.52
CA LYS A 423 20.32 -22.08 36.97
C LYS A 423 20.72 -23.38 37.68
N GLU A 424 19.75 -24.09 38.28
CA GLU A 424 19.98 -25.34 38.97
C GLU A 424 19.88 -26.58 38.05
N TYR A 425 18.82 -26.61 37.19
CA TYR A 425 18.50 -27.81 36.39
C TYR A 425 18.82 -27.62 34.89
N GLY A 426 19.11 -26.39 34.47
CA GLY A 426 19.38 -26.07 33.06
C GLY A 426 18.23 -26.47 32.14
N ARG A 427 18.59 -27.00 30.98
CA ARG A 427 17.65 -27.44 29.92
C ARG A 427 16.78 -28.65 30.32
N ASP A 428 17.04 -29.30 31.43
CA ASP A 428 16.23 -30.42 31.96
C ASP A 428 15.10 -29.94 32.86
N LEU A 429 15.02 -28.64 33.14
CA LEU A 429 13.89 -28.08 33.88
C LEU A 429 12.58 -28.34 33.10
N THR A 430 11.55 -28.77 33.83
CA THR A 430 10.20 -29.00 33.26
C THR A 430 9.17 -28.13 33.96
N ILE A 431 7.97 -28.03 33.36
CA ILE A 431 6.85 -27.33 33.99
C ILE A 431 6.44 -28.02 35.30
N THR A 432 6.61 -29.34 35.39
CA THR A 432 6.40 -30.08 36.68
C THR A 432 7.35 -29.59 37.76
N GLY A 433 8.64 -29.42 37.44
CA GLY A 433 9.61 -28.90 38.40
C GLY A 433 9.27 -27.49 38.86
N LEU A 434 8.85 -26.62 37.94
CA LEU A 434 8.41 -25.26 38.25
C LEU A 434 7.15 -25.25 39.13
N ARG A 435 6.13 -26.08 38.82
CA ARG A 435 4.92 -26.24 39.63
C ARG A 435 5.26 -26.69 41.04
N ASP A 436 6.11 -27.69 41.18
CA ASP A 436 6.43 -28.28 42.49
C ASP A 436 7.15 -27.28 43.40
N ALA A 437 7.97 -26.41 42.87
CA ALA A 437 8.60 -25.34 43.62
C ALA A 437 7.60 -24.32 44.21
N PHE A 438 6.45 -24.11 43.54
CA PHE A 438 5.42 -23.21 44.03
C PHE A 438 4.48 -23.82 45.08
N LYS A 439 4.47 -25.14 45.28
CA LYS A 439 3.57 -25.83 46.25
C LYS A 439 3.69 -25.32 47.68
N THR A 440 4.86 -24.93 48.09
CA THR A 440 5.10 -24.42 49.46
C THR A 440 4.63 -22.98 49.65
N GLY A 441 4.48 -22.22 48.56
CA GLY A 441 4.17 -20.78 48.56
C GLY A 441 5.31 -19.94 49.18
N SER A 442 6.51 -20.49 49.26
CA SER A 442 7.64 -19.84 49.92
C SER A 442 8.69 -19.39 48.92
N MET A 443 8.96 -18.07 48.89
CA MET A 443 10.01 -17.42 48.10
C MET A 443 10.73 -16.39 48.98
N PRO A 444 11.69 -16.85 49.81
CA PRO A 444 12.39 -15.97 50.77
C PRO A 444 13.07 -14.77 50.09
N GLU A 445 13.55 -14.93 48.85
CA GLU A 445 14.20 -13.87 48.04
C GLU A 445 13.26 -12.69 47.76
N LEU A 446 11.94 -12.93 47.72
CA LEU A 446 10.91 -11.90 47.53
C LEU A 446 10.17 -11.55 48.82
N GLY A 447 10.63 -12.09 49.99
CA GLY A 447 9.96 -11.87 51.26
C GLY A 447 8.62 -12.60 51.41
N LEU A 448 8.34 -13.60 50.57
CA LEU A 448 7.08 -14.35 50.55
C LEU A 448 7.24 -15.67 51.29
N ASN A 449 6.44 -15.88 52.33
CA ASN A 449 6.44 -17.11 53.12
C ASN A 449 5.02 -17.67 53.22
N GLY A 450 4.78 -18.80 52.54
CA GLY A 450 3.49 -19.46 52.53
C GLY A 450 2.36 -18.66 51.84
N ASP A 451 2.73 -17.73 50.95
CA ASP A 451 1.79 -16.83 50.27
C ASP A 451 0.83 -17.62 49.35
N GLN A 452 -0.46 -17.40 49.55
CA GLN A 452 -1.49 -18.10 48.80
C GLN A 452 -1.43 -17.81 47.28
N ARG A 453 -1.09 -16.60 46.91
CA ARG A 453 -0.96 -16.21 45.49
C ARG A 453 0.14 -16.99 44.75
N VAL A 454 1.20 -17.34 45.48
CA VAL A 454 2.30 -18.19 44.97
C VAL A 454 1.84 -19.65 44.87
N LYS A 455 1.07 -20.15 45.86
CA LYS A 455 0.49 -21.50 45.78
C LYS A 455 -0.51 -21.66 44.64
N ASP A 456 -1.26 -20.60 44.32
CA ASP A 456 -2.21 -20.59 43.21
C ASP A 456 -1.51 -20.83 41.88
N LEU A 457 -0.25 -20.33 41.70
CA LEU A 457 0.55 -20.62 40.50
C LEU A 457 0.78 -22.14 40.33
N ALA A 458 0.97 -22.89 41.41
CA ALA A 458 1.11 -24.35 41.32
C ALA A 458 -0.18 -25.01 40.80
N VAL A 459 -1.33 -24.53 41.24
CA VAL A 459 -2.63 -25.04 40.78
C VAL A 459 -2.84 -24.72 39.30
N MET A 460 -2.53 -23.50 38.90
CA MET A 460 -2.71 -23.03 37.53
C MET A 460 -1.79 -23.72 36.51
N LEU A 461 -0.56 -24.05 36.92
CA LEU A 461 0.40 -24.80 36.09
C LEU A 461 0.05 -26.29 35.95
N ASN A 462 -0.81 -26.84 36.81
CA ASN A 462 -1.07 -28.28 36.86
C ASN A 462 -1.50 -28.90 35.51
N PRO A 463 -2.34 -28.28 34.67
CA PRO A 463 -2.71 -28.85 33.37
C PRO A 463 -1.52 -29.14 32.43
N TYR A 464 -0.41 -28.42 32.59
CA TYR A 464 0.80 -28.51 31.76
C TYR A 464 1.87 -29.42 32.33
N THR A 465 1.64 -29.99 33.49
CA THR A 465 2.58 -30.88 34.21
C THR A 465 2.35 -32.34 33.85
N ARG A 466 3.24 -33.21 34.34
CA ARG A 466 3.17 -34.69 34.18
C ARG A 466 1.80 -35.27 34.48
N ASP A 467 1.11 -34.70 35.45
CA ASP A 467 -0.20 -35.19 35.92
C ASP A 467 -1.37 -34.49 35.20
N GLY A 468 -1.09 -33.57 34.28
CA GLY A 468 -2.05 -32.71 33.62
C GLY A 468 -2.43 -33.16 32.21
N GLU A 469 -3.49 -32.56 31.69
CA GLU A 469 -4.05 -32.88 30.39
C GLU A 469 -3.08 -32.62 29.21
N TYR A 470 -2.18 -31.64 29.39
CA TYR A 470 -1.26 -31.19 28.33
C TYR A 470 0.17 -31.71 28.52
N ALA A 471 0.39 -32.66 29.44
CA ALA A 471 1.69 -33.24 29.81
C ALA A 471 2.56 -33.58 28.59
N ARG A 472 1.98 -34.20 27.58
CA ARG A 472 2.68 -34.67 26.38
C ARG A 472 3.39 -33.57 25.60
N PHE A 473 2.89 -32.32 25.69
CA PHE A 473 3.46 -31.17 24.98
C PHE A 473 4.59 -30.49 25.76
N PHE A 474 4.72 -30.71 27.06
CA PHE A 474 5.61 -29.93 27.92
C PHE A 474 6.54 -30.76 28.78
N GLU A 475 6.31 -32.06 28.94
CA GLU A 475 7.18 -32.96 29.67
C GLU A 475 8.23 -33.61 28.76
N GLY A 476 9.50 -33.44 29.09
CA GLY A 476 10.63 -33.89 28.30
C GLY A 476 11.39 -32.74 27.66
N ARG A 477 12.28 -33.03 26.73
CA ARG A 477 13.01 -32.04 25.96
C ARG A 477 12.24 -31.67 24.67
N ASN A 478 12.38 -30.42 24.25
CA ASN A 478 11.86 -30.00 22.94
C ASN A 478 12.42 -30.86 21.82
N ASN A 479 11.57 -31.35 20.96
CA ASN A 479 11.91 -32.19 19.82
C ASN A 479 11.59 -31.58 18.45
N ILE A 480 11.24 -30.30 18.41
CA ILE A 480 11.07 -29.57 17.16
C ILE A 480 12.42 -29.01 16.73
N ASP A 481 12.86 -29.41 15.55
CA ASP A 481 14.04 -28.82 14.90
C ASP A 481 13.62 -27.69 13.98
N PHE A 482 13.94 -26.46 14.36
CA PHE A 482 13.65 -25.23 13.59
C PHE A 482 14.76 -24.89 12.58
N SER A 483 15.78 -25.75 12.40
CA SER A 483 16.93 -25.48 11.51
C SER A 483 16.59 -25.54 10.02
N ASN A 484 15.49 -26.21 9.65
CA ASN A 484 15.09 -26.31 8.23
C ASN A 484 14.77 -24.91 7.66
N ASP A 485 15.15 -24.73 6.41
CA ASP A 485 14.97 -23.46 5.69
C ASP A 485 13.52 -23.17 5.30
N PHE A 486 12.64 -24.16 5.31
CA PHE A 486 11.23 -23.98 5.05
C PHE A 486 10.41 -24.83 6.04
N MET A 487 9.62 -24.20 6.87
CA MET A 487 8.77 -24.87 7.84
C MET A 487 7.36 -24.36 7.80
N VAL A 488 6.41 -25.28 7.89
CA VAL A 488 5.00 -24.96 8.08
C VAL A 488 4.52 -25.67 9.35
N ILE A 489 3.87 -24.92 10.20
CA ILE A 489 3.34 -25.40 11.48
C ILE A 489 1.82 -25.22 11.46
N GLU A 490 1.11 -26.33 11.47
CA GLU A 490 -0.34 -26.40 11.44
C GLU A 490 -0.88 -26.67 12.84
N ASN A 491 -1.74 -25.81 13.32
CA ASN A 491 -2.26 -25.88 14.68
C ASN A 491 -3.80 -25.76 14.79
N GLU A 492 -4.54 -26.00 13.71
CA GLU A 492 -6.00 -25.90 13.68
C GLU A 492 -6.71 -26.75 14.74
N GLU A 493 -6.21 -27.97 15.01
CA GLU A 493 -6.82 -28.84 16.03
C GLU A 493 -6.75 -28.25 17.42
N LEU A 494 -5.76 -27.39 17.71
CA LEU A 494 -5.62 -26.72 19.00
C LEU A 494 -6.68 -25.64 19.24
N LYS A 495 -7.37 -25.15 18.21
CA LYS A 495 -8.48 -24.18 18.37
C LYS A 495 -9.58 -24.67 19.32
N ARG A 496 -9.76 -25.99 19.44
CA ARG A 496 -10.71 -26.58 20.37
C ARG A 496 -10.31 -26.39 21.85
N LYS A 497 -9.04 -25.99 22.09
CA LYS A 497 -8.46 -25.73 23.41
C LYS A 497 -7.76 -24.36 23.37
N PRO A 498 -8.52 -23.26 23.48
CA PRO A 498 -8.00 -21.90 23.25
C PRO A 498 -6.79 -21.52 24.13
N GLU A 499 -6.77 -22.00 25.36
CA GLU A 499 -5.67 -21.73 26.30
C GLU A 499 -4.38 -22.42 25.86
N LEU A 500 -4.45 -23.71 25.49
CA LEU A 500 -3.30 -24.45 24.96
C LEU A 500 -2.82 -23.84 23.65
N HIS A 501 -3.75 -23.48 22.75
CA HIS A 501 -3.45 -22.85 21.47
C HIS A 501 -2.65 -21.56 21.64
N ALA A 502 -3.08 -20.69 22.56
CA ALA A 502 -2.38 -19.43 22.84
C ALA A 502 -0.96 -19.67 23.41
N VAL A 503 -0.80 -20.61 24.35
CA VAL A 503 0.52 -20.97 24.92
C VAL A 503 1.45 -21.52 23.84
N VAL A 504 0.97 -22.45 23.02
CA VAL A 504 1.75 -23.06 21.93
C VAL A 504 2.20 -21.97 20.93
N ASN A 505 1.31 -21.08 20.52
CA ASN A 505 1.67 -20.01 19.59
C ASN A 505 2.73 -19.04 20.14
N ILE A 506 2.62 -18.64 21.41
CA ILE A 506 3.63 -17.80 22.06
C ILE A 506 4.98 -18.51 22.07
N LEU A 507 5.02 -19.80 22.41
CA LEU A 507 6.27 -20.58 22.42
C LEU A 507 6.85 -20.77 21.02
N LEU A 508 6.02 -21.02 20.00
CA LEU A 508 6.47 -21.11 18.62
C LEU A 508 7.04 -19.78 18.12
N MET A 509 6.37 -18.67 18.40
CA MET A 509 6.88 -17.35 18.06
C MET A 509 8.23 -17.07 18.76
N TYR A 510 8.35 -17.42 20.05
CA TYR A 510 9.61 -17.30 20.78
C TYR A 510 10.73 -18.12 20.14
N GLN A 511 10.48 -19.40 19.83
CA GLN A 511 11.48 -20.28 19.23
C GLN A 511 11.88 -19.84 17.81
N ILE A 512 10.92 -19.43 16.96
CA ILE A 512 11.19 -18.94 15.61
C ILE A 512 11.98 -17.64 15.67
N THR A 513 11.57 -16.70 16.51
CA THR A 513 12.30 -15.44 16.67
C THR A 513 13.71 -15.66 17.22
N GLY A 514 13.90 -16.60 18.14
CA GLY A 514 15.22 -17.06 18.59
C GLY A 514 16.09 -17.55 17.42
N GLN A 515 15.54 -18.34 16.50
CA GLN A 515 16.25 -18.76 15.28
C GLN A 515 16.58 -17.58 14.33
N MET A 516 15.79 -16.51 14.34
CA MET A 516 16.09 -15.32 13.55
C MET A 516 17.35 -14.60 14.05
N TYR A 517 17.71 -14.73 15.32
CA TYR A 517 18.88 -14.07 15.93
C TYR A 517 20.21 -14.75 15.60
N LEU A 518 20.19 -16.06 15.31
CA LEU A 518 21.41 -16.86 15.15
C LEU A 518 22.30 -16.45 13.98
N SER A 519 21.80 -15.70 13.00
CA SER A 519 22.63 -15.18 11.92
C SER A 519 22.02 -13.90 11.31
N ARG A 520 22.86 -13.06 10.68
CA ARG A 520 22.40 -11.92 9.85
C ARG A 520 22.65 -12.15 8.35
N ASP A 521 23.12 -13.34 8.00
CA ASP A 521 23.69 -13.62 6.69
C ASP A 521 22.66 -13.75 5.58
N ARG A 522 21.38 -13.98 5.93
CA ARG A 522 20.30 -14.19 4.96
C ARG A 522 18.96 -13.63 5.43
N LYS A 523 18.08 -13.39 4.48
CA LYS A 523 16.69 -12.98 4.73
C LYS A 523 15.93 -14.07 5.47
N LYS A 524 14.99 -13.69 6.32
CA LYS A 524 14.18 -14.60 7.16
C LYS A 524 12.77 -14.06 7.26
N VAL A 525 11.78 -14.88 6.95
CA VAL A 525 10.38 -14.46 6.94
C VAL A 525 9.55 -15.40 7.79
N LEU A 526 8.79 -14.84 8.72
CA LEU A 526 7.74 -15.54 9.46
C LEU A 526 6.37 -15.07 8.93
N PHE A 527 5.60 -15.97 8.38
CA PHE A 527 4.21 -15.73 8.01
C PHE A 527 3.28 -16.23 9.11
N ILE A 528 2.29 -15.42 9.48
CA ILE A 528 1.24 -15.79 10.43
C ILE A 528 -0.10 -15.62 9.70
N ASP A 529 -0.71 -16.74 9.32
CA ASP A 529 -2.04 -16.73 8.73
C ASP A 529 -3.11 -16.60 9.81
N GLU A 530 -4.17 -15.86 9.52
CA GLU A 530 -5.28 -15.61 10.46
C GLU A 530 -4.79 -15.14 11.84
N LEU A 531 -3.99 -14.09 11.88
CA LEU A 531 -3.33 -13.56 13.09
C LEU A 531 -4.30 -13.46 14.29
N LYS A 532 -5.51 -12.95 14.08
CA LYS A 532 -6.54 -12.83 15.12
C LYS A 532 -6.88 -14.18 15.75
N GLN A 533 -7.03 -15.22 14.93
CA GLN A 533 -7.34 -16.56 15.41
C GLN A 533 -6.13 -17.24 16.07
N GLN A 534 -4.91 -16.96 15.59
CA GLN A 534 -3.66 -17.46 16.19
C GLN A 534 -3.43 -16.90 17.59
N LEU A 535 -3.76 -15.64 17.81
CA LEU A 535 -3.61 -14.99 19.10
C LEU A 535 -4.77 -15.29 20.07
N GLY A 536 -5.91 -15.77 19.53
CA GLY A 536 -7.12 -16.14 20.29
C GLY A 536 -7.98 -14.95 20.71
N ASP A 537 -9.30 -15.17 20.74
CA ASP A 537 -10.32 -14.16 21.11
C ASP A 537 -10.43 -13.89 22.63
N ILE A 538 -9.54 -14.43 23.46
CA ILE A 538 -9.67 -14.35 24.91
C ILE A 538 -9.27 -12.95 25.39
N GLY A 539 -10.28 -12.10 25.59
CA GLY A 539 -10.18 -10.78 26.23
C GLY A 539 -9.41 -9.76 25.38
N SER A 540 -10.08 -8.71 24.97
CA SER A 540 -9.58 -7.68 24.05
C SER A 540 -8.33 -6.91 24.53
N ASP A 541 -7.88 -7.06 25.77
CA ASP A 541 -6.83 -6.26 26.39
C ASP A 541 -5.81 -7.09 27.19
N ASP A 542 -5.29 -8.18 26.62
CA ASP A 542 -4.18 -8.90 27.25
C ASP A 542 -2.83 -8.23 26.85
N PRO A 543 -2.24 -7.38 27.71
CA PRO A 543 -1.01 -6.64 27.41
C PRO A 543 0.19 -7.56 27.15
N VAL A 544 0.13 -8.79 27.64
CA VAL A 544 1.20 -9.78 27.47
C VAL A 544 1.30 -10.23 26.02
N LYS A 545 0.17 -10.42 25.35
CA LYS A 545 0.15 -10.83 23.93
C LYS A 545 0.61 -9.70 23.00
N ALA A 546 0.18 -8.45 23.26
CA ALA A 546 0.64 -7.30 22.51
C ALA A 546 2.16 -7.19 22.54
N ALA A 547 2.73 -7.30 23.72
CA ALA A 547 4.18 -7.24 23.93
C ALA A 547 4.94 -8.31 23.13
N VAL A 548 4.39 -9.53 23.00
CA VAL A 548 5.04 -10.62 22.24
C VAL A 548 5.08 -10.32 20.75
N VAL A 549 3.97 -9.85 20.16
CA VAL A 549 3.90 -9.53 18.72
C VAL A 549 4.76 -8.31 18.40
N GLU A 550 4.67 -7.26 19.22
CA GLU A 550 5.48 -6.05 19.06
C GLU A 550 6.97 -6.35 19.18
N GLU A 551 7.35 -7.17 20.19
CA GLU A 551 8.73 -7.59 20.39
C GLU A 551 9.22 -8.45 19.24
N ALA A 552 8.42 -9.39 18.74
CA ALA A 552 8.75 -10.20 17.57
C ALA A 552 8.97 -9.32 16.32
N ALA A 553 8.08 -8.35 16.07
CA ALA A 553 8.18 -7.44 14.94
C ALA A 553 9.42 -6.52 15.03
N ARG A 554 9.68 -5.96 16.20
CA ARG A 554 10.83 -5.08 16.46
C ARG A 554 12.16 -5.83 16.32
N ARG A 555 12.22 -7.05 16.85
CA ARG A 555 13.42 -7.88 16.81
C ARG A 555 13.67 -8.44 15.40
N ALA A 556 12.63 -8.85 14.68
CA ALA A 556 12.75 -9.28 13.29
C ALA A 556 13.53 -8.23 12.47
N ARG A 557 13.14 -6.95 12.57
CA ARG A 557 13.83 -5.83 11.93
C ARG A 557 15.34 -5.79 12.23
N LYS A 558 15.72 -5.92 13.51
CA LYS A 558 17.13 -5.83 13.96
C LYS A 558 18.03 -6.89 13.30
N TYR A 559 17.48 -8.07 12.99
CA TYR A 559 18.23 -9.23 12.49
C TYR A 559 17.95 -9.57 11.03
N GLY A 560 17.45 -8.61 10.25
CA GLY A 560 17.15 -8.81 8.81
C GLY A 560 16.01 -9.79 8.58
N GLY A 561 15.09 -9.90 9.54
CA GLY A 561 13.88 -10.69 9.43
C GLY A 561 12.68 -9.83 9.03
N ALA A 562 11.63 -10.48 8.55
CA ALA A 562 10.33 -9.91 8.26
C ALA A 562 9.23 -10.73 8.96
N LEU A 563 8.27 -10.04 9.56
CA LEU A 563 7.04 -10.60 10.07
C LEU A 563 5.91 -10.26 9.11
N GLY A 564 5.32 -11.28 8.49
CA GLY A 564 4.14 -11.16 7.63
C GLY A 564 2.89 -11.61 8.35
N THR A 565 1.94 -10.72 8.54
CA THR A 565 0.68 -11.01 9.22
C THR A 565 -0.49 -10.97 8.24
N ALA A 566 -1.44 -11.90 8.37
CA ALA A 566 -2.60 -11.94 7.48
C ALA A 566 -3.91 -11.96 8.26
N THR A 567 -4.90 -11.20 7.78
CA THR A 567 -6.25 -11.12 8.35
C THR A 567 -7.32 -11.02 7.26
N GLN A 568 -8.59 -11.22 7.65
CA GLN A 568 -9.72 -11.16 6.71
C GLN A 568 -10.29 -9.75 6.55
N SER A 569 -10.13 -8.88 7.53
CA SER A 569 -10.65 -7.51 7.53
C SER A 569 -9.63 -6.51 8.08
N ALA A 570 -9.65 -5.30 7.57
CA ALA A 570 -8.88 -4.19 8.14
C ALA A 570 -9.30 -3.89 9.59
N ASP A 571 -10.58 -4.07 9.91
CA ASP A 571 -11.11 -3.86 11.26
C ASP A 571 -10.51 -4.81 12.28
N ASP A 572 -10.03 -5.98 11.86
CA ASP A 572 -9.35 -6.92 12.75
C ASP A 572 -8.10 -6.31 13.37
N PHE A 573 -7.36 -5.47 12.64
CA PHE A 573 -6.18 -4.80 13.16
C PHE A 573 -6.48 -3.74 14.23
N TYR A 574 -7.68 -3.19 14.23
CA TYR A 574 -8.11 -2.21 15.23
C TYR A 574 -8.92 -2.81 16.38
N GLY A 575 -9.14 -4.13 16.36
CA GLY A 575 -9.93 -4.85 17.36
C GLY A 575 -9.21 -5.11 18.69
N SER A 576 -7.89 -4.97 18.75
CA SER A 576 -7.09 -5.14 19.97
C SER A 576 -5.72 -4.48 19.86
N ALA A 577 -5.12 -4.13 21.00
CA ALA A 577 -3.79 -3.52 21.06
C ALA A 577 -2.70 -4.38 20.39
N GLN A 578 -2.85 -5.71 20.40
CA GLN A 578 -1.91 -6.65 19.78
C GLN A 578 -1.94 -6.57 18.26
N MET A 579 -3.15 -6.49 17.69
CA MET A 579 -3.37 -6.41 16.27
C MET A 579 -2.93 -5.04 15.74
N GLU A 580 -3.24 -3.99 16.48
CA GLU A 580 -2.80 -2.62 16.18
C GLU A 580 -1.27 -2.51 16.21
N ALA A 581 -0.61 -3.11 17.19
CA ALA A 581 0.85 -3.16 17.27
C ALA A 581 1.47 -3.87 16.05
N ALA A 582 0.91 -5.02 15.63
CA ALA A 582 1.37 -5.74 14.44
C ALA A 582 1.22 -4.88 13.16
N PHE A 583 0.10 -4.18 13.02
CA PHE A 583 -0.15 -3.31 11.88
C PHE A 583 0.76 -2.08 11.86
N ASN A 584 0.90 -1.41 13.00
CA ASN A 584 1.76 -0.22 13.16
C ASN A 584 3.25 -0.53 12.95
N CYS A 585 3.65 -1.79 13.17
CA CYS A 585 5.00 -2.27 12.87
C CYS A 585 5.19 -2.74 11.41
N SER A 586 4.17 -2.63 10.55
CA SER A 586 4.22 -3.08 9.16
C SER A 586 4.37 -1.91 8.20
N ASP A 587 5.45 -1.87 7.42
CA ASP A 587 5.66 -0.83 6.41
C ASP A 587 4.97 -1.15 5.08
N TRP A 588 4.71 -2.43 4.83
CA TRP A 588 4.00 -2.89 3.64
C TRP A 588 2.59 -3.35 3.99
N VAL A 589 1.62 -2.92 3.21
CA VAL A 589 0.23 -3.36 3.34
C VAL A 589 -0.29 -3.84 1.99
N PHE A 590 -0.70 -5.11 1.94
CA PHE A 590 -1.32 -5.73 0.78
C PHE A 590 -2.82 -5.82 0.98
N LEU A 591 -3.58 -5.18 0.11
CA LEU A 591 -5.04 -5.21 0.10
C LEU A 591 -5.53 -6.05 -1.08
N LEU A 592 -6.30 -7.11 -0.78
CA LEU A 592 -6.79 -8.09 -1.75
C LEU A 592 -8.31 -8.09 -1.87
#